data_57f60b4b5d9e6532d538ec2c78379d39
#
_entry.id   57f60b4b5d9e6532d538ec2c78379d39
#
_cell.length_a   1.000
_cell.length_b   1.000
_cell.length_c   1.000
_cell.angle_alpha   90.00
_cell.angle_beta   90.00
_cell.angle_gamma   90.00
#
_symmetry.space_group_name_H-M   'P 1'
#
loop_
_entity.id
_entity.type
_entity.pdbx_description
1 polymer ?
#
loop_
_entity_poly.entity_id
_entity_poly.type
_entity_poly.pdbx_seq_one_letter_code
_entity_poly.pdbx_strand_id
1 'polypeptide(L)'
;MQQPAQTPNLTDSIERMVGSSSFIKQTKYCEFCHAELEQINFVWNGVIKYAPGYKACSCTQSQAAREKENEIKRMQIAQEEQRKQEEKRKERIKNLFGNSGMSKRALQCSFESYQPTFQNAEALRICNEYIKDFDLISRSERNGLFICGECGVGKSHLAFATANSLIERGNSVIAMTMIDLLLKIRSSFQSKEQTEEQILKIYEDCSLLIIDDLGKEKPSEWALQMIYTIIDRRYNAIKPIIVTTNYGANELIQRFTFNGDSSTGSAIVDRLFEMCEYLPIKGESYRKR
;
A
#
# COMPACT_ATOMS: atom_id res chain seq x y z
N MET A 1 -16.54 28.99 34.52
CA MET A 1 -15.12 29.24 34.83
C MET A 1 -14.54 28.00 35.48
N GLN A 2 -13.87 27.15 34.68
CA GLN A 2 -13.16 25.97 35.17
C GLN A 2 -11.68 26.37 35.37
N GLN A 3 -11.17 26.14 36.57
CA GLN A 3 -9.75 26.37 36.89
C GLN A 3 -8.85 25.37 36.12
N PRO A 4 -7.68 25.79 35.63
CA PRO A 4 -6.72 24.89 34.98
C PRO A 4 -6.11 23.94 36.01
N ALA A 5 -6.05 22.65 35.65
CA ALA A 5 -5.39 21.62 36.45
C ALA A 5 -3.91 21.97 36.61
N GLN A 6 -3.45 22.08 37.88
CA GLN A 6 -2.05 22.31 38.23
C GLN A 6 -1.25 21.07 37.80
N THR A 7 -0.25 21.27 36.94
CA THR A 7 0.77 20.27 36.64
C THR A 7 1.50 19.87 37.91
N PRO A 8 1.66 18.59 38.25
CA PRO A 8 2.38 18.20 39.47
C PRO A 8 3.82 18.65 39.39
N ASN A 9 4.27 19.26 40.47
CA ASN A 9 5.64 19.80 40.62
C ASN A 9 6.64 18.64 40.46
N LEU A 10 7.73 18.85 39.72
CA LEU A 10 8.76 17.80 39.48
C LEU A 10 9.30 17.21 40.80
N THR A 11 9.30 18.01 41.85
CA THR A 11 9.67 17.64 43.24
C THR A 11 8.77 16.57 43.83
N ASP A 12 7.45 16.68 43.66
CA ASP A 12 6.48 15.70 44.21
C ASP A 12 6.55 14.33 43.50
N SER A 13 6.97 14.32 42.22
CA SER A 13 7.19 13.12 41.44
C SER A 13 8.46 12.37 41.86
N ILE A 14 9.50 13.07 42.23
CA ILE A 14 10.77 12.50 42.72
C ILE A 14 10.58 11.93 44.13
N GLU A 15 9.86 12.62 45.02
CA GLU A 15 9.56 12.13 46.38
C GLU A 15 8.71 10.85 46.40
N ARG A 16 7.81 10.67 45.44
CA ARG A 16 7.02 9.44 45.29
C ARG A 16 7.83 8.27 44.72
N MET A 17 8.87 8.52 43.93
CA MET A 17 9.73 7.47 43.34
C MET A 17 10.78 6.95 44.29
N VAL A 18 11.17 7.73 45.29
CA VAL A 18 12.29 7.41 46.20
C VAL A 18 11.75 7.25 47.62
N GLY A 19 11.29 6.03 47.96
CA GLY A 19 10.91 5.77 49.33
C GLY A 19 12.04 6.05 50.34
N SER A 20 11.70 6.41 51.54
CA SER A 20 12.61 6.88 52.59
C SER A 20 13.80 5.98 52.96
N SER A 21 13.82 4.72 52.51
CA SER A 21 14.92 3.77 52.71
C SER A 21 16.07 3.85 51.69
N SER A 22 15.96 4.70 50.65
CA SER A 22 16.86 4.71 49.48
C SER A 22 18.07 5.67 49.61
N PHE A 23 18.24 6.31 50.77
CA PHE A 23 19.25 7.35 50.94
C PHE A 23 20.46 6.96 51.78
N ILE A 24 20.57 5.65 52.14
CA ILE A 24 21.66 5.13 53.00
C ILE A 24 22.74 4.54 52.08
N LYS A 25 24.02 4.89 52.41
CA LYS A 25 25.16 4.27 51.73
C LYS A 25 25.16 2.73 51.96
N GLN A 26 25.20 2.00 50.85
CA GLN A 26 25.32 0.54 50.85
C GLN A 26 26.61 0.13 50.14
N THR A 27 27.25 -0.95 50.62
CA THR A 27 28.47 -1.44 50.00
C THR A 27 28.11 -2.65 49.10
N LYS A 28 28.55 -2.60 47.85
CA LYS A 28 28.46 -3.69 46.89
C LYS A 28 29.82 -3.93 46.25
N TYR A 29 30.15 -5.16 45.95
CA TYR A 29 31.40 -5.55 45.30
C TYR A 29 31.16 -6.06 43.89
N CYS A 30 32.17 -5.86 43.03
CA CYS A 30 32.18 -6.39 41.68
C CYS A 30 32.21 -7.94 41.73
N GLU A 31 31.33 -8.61 40.97
CA GLU A 31 31.25 -10.07 40.92
C GLU A 31 32.49 -10.75 40.32
N PHE A 32 33.29 -9.98 39.55
CA PHE A 32 34.47 -10.49 38.84
C PHE A 32 35.79 -10.23 39.55
N CYS A 33 36.02 -9.00 40.01
CA CYS A 33 37.30 -8.59 40.61
C CYS A 33 37.20 -8.32 42.11
N HIS A 34 36.02 -8.43 42.72
CA HIS A 34 35.74 -8.16 44.13
C HIS A 34 36.12 -6.77 44.65
N ALA A 35 36.38 -5.82 43.73
CA ALA A 35 36.57 -4.42 44.13
C ALA A 35 35.24 -3.77 44.59
N GLU A 36 35.30 -2.91 45.60
CA GLU A 36 34.16 -2.15 46.08
C GLU A 36 33.60 -1.27 44.94
N LEU A 37 32.29 -1.29 44.72
CA LEU A 37 31.62 -0.48 43.74
C LEU A 37 31.17 0.84 44.33
N GLU A 38 31.45 1.93 43.64
CA GLU A 38 31.01 3.27 44.03
C GLU A 38 29.50 3.39 43.83
N GLN A 39 28.77 3.63 44.94
CA GLN A 39 27.33 3.87 44.86
C GLN A 39 27.08 5.26 44.21
N ILE A 40 26.09 5.31 43.31
CA ILE A 40 25.69 6.57 42.67
C ILE A 40 25.15 7.50 43.74
N ASN A 41 25.71 8.72 43.81
CA ASN A 41 25.29 9.73 44.76
C ASN A 41 24.95 11.05 44.05
N PHE A 42 24.17 11.91 44.72
CA PHE A 42 23.80 13.22 44.27
C PHE A 42 23.67 14.16 45.49
N VAL A 43 23.82 15.46 45.25
CA VAL A 43 23.66 16.44 46.31
C VAL A 43 22.23 17.00 46.27
N TRP A 44 21.53 16.94 47.41
CA TRP A 44 20.21 17.51 47.59
C TRP A 44 20.20 18.39 48.84
N ASN A 45 19.87 19.66 48.69
CA ASN A 45 19.89 20.66 49.78
C ASN A 45 21.23 20.70 50.57
N GLY A 46 22.36 20.56 49.87
CA GLY A 46 23.69 20.56 50.49
C GLY A 46 24.08 19.25 51.19
N VAL A 47 23.22 18.20 51.13
CA VAL A 47 23.48 16.90 51.73
C VAL A 47 23.69 15.86 50.63
N ILE A 48 24.73 15.01 50.77
CA ILE A 48 24.97 13.87 49.85
C ILE A 48 23.95 12.77 50.14
N LYS A 49 23.20 12.40 49.11
CA LYS A 49 22.23 11.29 49.12
C LYS A 49 22.65 10.20 48.13
N TYR A 50 22.34 8.95 48.42
CA TYR A 50 22.75 7.79 47.63
C TYR A 50 21.56 7.22 46.87
N ALA A 51 21.71 7.04 45.55
CA ALA A 51 20.70 6.39 44.72
C ALA A 51 20.81 4.85 44.82
N PRO A 52 19.73 4.10 44.50
CA PRO A 52 19.76 2.64 44.45
C PRO A 52 20.49 2.16 43.18
N GLY A 53 21.79 2.43 43.08
CA GLY A 53 22.59 2.05 41.92
C GLY A 53 24.09 2.21 42.19
N TYR A 54 24.90 1.53 41.40
CA TYR A 54 26.36 1.55 41.51
C TYR A 54 26.97 1.89 40.16
N LYS A 55 28.11 2.63 40.20
CA LYS A 55 28.93 2.82 39.02
C LYS A 55 29.46 1.45 38.57
N ALA A 56 29.51 1.28 37.29
CA ALA A 56 29.97 0.03 36.72
C ALA A 56 31.50 -0.15 36.96
N CYS A 57 31.90 -1.37 37.33
CA CYS A 57 33.32 -1.68 37.50
C CYS A 57 34.08 -1.55 36.17
N SER A 58 35.30 -1.05 36.23
CA SER A 58 36.21 -0.88 35.09
C SER A 58 37.09 -2.11 34.81
N CYS A 59 36.96 -3.21 35.58
CA CYS A 59 37.75 -4.41 35.30
C CYS A 59 37.37 -5.04 33.94
N THR A 60 38.34 -5.65 33.27
CA THR A 60 38.19 -6.23 31.91
C THR A 60 37.04 -7.20 31.79
N GLN A 61 36.84 -8.07 32.80
CA GLN A 61 35.76 -9.06 32.79
C GLN A 61 34.37 -8.42 32.91
N SER A 62 34.23 -7.39 33.78
CA SER A 62 32.98 -6.65 33.93
C SER A 62 32.63 -5.81 32.69
N GLN A 63 33.64 -5.27 32.00
CA GLN A 63 33.46 -4.57 30.73
C GLN A 63 32.99 -5.55 29.63
N ALA A 64 33.68 -6.67 29.48
CA ALA A 64 33.32 -7.70 28.49
C ALA A 64 31.90 -8.27 28.72
N ALA A 65 31.51 -8.51 29.98
CA ALA A 65 30.16 -8.97 30.31
C ALA A 65 29.09 -7.96 29.92
N ARG A 66 29.33 -6.66 30.16
CA ARG A 66 28.40 -5.58 29.76
C ARG A 66 28.33 -5.38 28.25
N GLU A 67 29.46 -5.51 27.55
CA GLU A 67 29.47 -5.44 26.08
C GLU A 67 28.60 -6.56 25.50
N LYS A 68 28.76 -7.78 25.97
CA LYS A 68 27.91 -8.92 25.55
C LYS A 68 26.42 -8.67 25.86
N GLU A 69 26.11 -8.19 27.06
CA GLU A 69 24.72 -7.90 27.43
C GLU A 69 24.11 -6.78 26.57
N ASN A 70 24.88 -5.73 26.29
CA ASN A 70 24.46 -4.66 25.40
C ASN A 70 24.28 -5.13 23.96
N GLU A 71 25.13 -6.02 23.47
CA GLU A 71 25.00 -6.62 22.15
C GLU A 71 23.72 -7.46 22.05
N ILE A 72 23.45 -8.30 23.03
CA ILE A 72 22.21 -9.10 23.09
C ILE A 72 20.98 -8.16 23.12
N LYS A 73 20.99 -7.12 23.94
CA LYS A 73 19.89 -6.13 23.99
C LYS A 73 19.69 -5.42 22.65
N ARG A 74 20.77 -5.04 21.97
CA ARG A 74 20.69 -4.43 20.63
C ARG A 74 20.08 -5.38 19.61
N MET A 75 20.48 -6.66 19.63
CA MET A 75 19.90 -7.69 18.75
C MET A 75 18.41 -7.90 19.04
N GLN A 76 18.02 -7.96 20.29
CA GLN A 76 16.61 -8.11 20.68
C GLN A 76 15.76 -6.91 20.24
N ILE A 77 16.25 -5.69 20.42
CA ILE A 77 15.57 -4.47 19.95
C ILE A 77 15.43 -4.49 18.44
N ALA A 78 16.49 -4.81 17.69
CA ALA A 78 16.45 -4.87 16.24
C ALA A 78 15.46 -5.94 15.72
N GLN A 79 15.42 -7.12 16.36
CA GLN A 79 14.45 -8.16 16.03
C GLN A 79 13.01 -7.73 16.28
N GLU A 80 12.75 -7.07 17.42
CA GLU A 80 11.42 -6.56 17.75
C GLU A 80 10.97 -5.46 16.81
N GLU A 81 11.88 -4.57 16.39
CA GLU A 81 11.59 -3.54 15.38
C GLU A 81 11.27 -4.15 14.01
N GLN A 82 12.04 -5.17 13.59
CA GLN A 82 11.78 -5.88 12.35
C GLN A 82 10.41 -6.57 12.39
N ARG A 83 10.06 -7.25 13.50
CA ARG A 83 8.76 -7.88 13.66
C ARG A 83 7.61 -6.87 13.55
N LYS A 84 7.73 -5.73 14.23
CA LYS A 84 6.73 -4.64 14.17
C LYS A 84 6.58 -4.06 12.77
N GLN A 85 7.68 -3.91 12.03
CA GLN A 85 7.65 -3.43 10.65
C GLN A 85 6.96 -4.44 9.73
N GLU A 86 7.22 -5.74 9.91
CA GLU A 86 6.59 -6.80 9.12
C GLU A 86 5.09 -6.92 9.41
N GLU A 87 4.67 -6.82 10.67
CA GLU A 87 3.26 -6.78 11.06
C GLU A 87 2.52 -5.58 10.43
N LYS A 88 3.11 -4.38 10.51
CA LYS A 88 2.55 -3.18 9.84
C LYS A 88 2.46 -3.34 8.32
N ARG A 89 3.46 -3.98 7.69
CA ARG A 89 3.43 -4.27 6.26
C ARG A 89 2.30 -5.23 5.90
N LYS A 90 2.15 -6.33 6.66
CA LYS A 90 1.06 -7.30 6.45
C LYS A 90 -0.32 -6.67 6.60
N GLU A 91 -0.50 -5.84 7.62
CA GLU A 91 -1.76 -5.11 7.83
C GLU A 91 -2.05 -4.12 6.69
N ARG A 92 -1.03 -3.36 6.25
CA ARG A 92 -1.16 -2.47 5.08
C ARG A 92 -1.59 -3.23 3.83
N ILE A 93 -0.93 -4.35 3.51
CA ILE A 93 -1.26 -5.19 2.36
C ILE A 93 -2.70 -5.71 2.47
N LYS A 94 -3.11 -6.21 3.64
CA LYS A 94 -4.49 -6.67 3.88
C LYS A 94 -5.51 -5.55 3.61
N ASN A 95 -5.23 -4.32 4.05
CA ASN A 95 -6.11 -3.18 3.82
C ASN A 95 -6.15 -2.79 2.33
N LEU A 96 -5.02 -2.86 1.62
CA LEU A 96 -4.97 -2.62 0.17
C LEU A 96 -5.84 -3.62 -0.60
N PHE A 97 -5.78 -4.91 -0.27
CA PHE A 97 -6.66 -5.92 -0.88
C PHE A 97 -8.13 -5.64 -0.58
N GLY A 98 -8.47 -5.28 0.66
CA GLY A 98 -9.84 -4.93 1.06
C GLY A 98 -10.41 -3.73 0.29
N ASN A 99 -9.57 -2.77 -0.06
CA ASN A 99 -9.94 -1.54 -0.76
C ASN A 99 -9.84 -1.63 -2.29
N SER A 100 -9.31 -2.72 -2.83
CA SER A 100 -9.08 -2.87 -4.27
C SER A 100 -10.35 -2.95 -5.14
N GLY A 101 -11.48 -3.28 -4.54
CA GLY A 101 -12.75 -3.47 -5.26
C GLY A 101 -12.84 -4.80 -6.04
N MET A 102 -11.83 -5.67 -5.92
CA MET A 102 -11.79 -6.95 -6.62
C MET A 102 -12.77 -7.98 -6.06
N SER A 103 -13.39 -8.74 -6.96
CA SER A 103 -14.20 -9.91 -6.60
C SER A 103 -13.33 -11.03 -6.01
N LYS A 104 -13.95 -11.96 -5.27
CA LYS A 104 -13.27 -13.16 -4.75
C LYS A 104 -12.52 -13.95 -5.84
N ARG A 105 -13.07 -14.01 -7.04
CA ARG A 105 -12.45 -14.69 -8.18
C ARG A 105 -11.23 -13.91 -8.70
N ALA A 106 -11.31 -12.59 -8.77
CA ALA A 106 -10.22 -11.74 -9.19
C ALA A 106 -9.03 -11.83 -8.23
N LEU A 107 -9.28 -11.94 -6.92
CA LEU A 107 -8.26 -12.14 -5.89
C LEU A 107 -7.49 -13.47 -6.02
N GLN A 108 -8.05 -14.47 -6.74
CA GLN A 108 -7.39 -15.76 -6.98
C GLN A 108 -6.55 -15.78 -8.27
N CYS A 109 -6.60 -14.72 -9.08
CA CYS A 109 -5.79 -14.63 -10.29
C CYS A 109 -4.31 -14.39 -9.94
N SER A 110 -3.44 -15.25 -10.46
CA SER A 110 -1.99 -15.09 -10.35
C SER A 110 -1.32 -15.45 -11.67
N PHE A 111 -0.05 -15.07 -11.82
CA PHE A 111 0.72 -15.46 -13.01
C PHE A 111 1.05 -16.95 -13.01
N GLU A 112 1.20 -17.56 -11.84
CA GLU A 112 1.43 -19.01 -11.68
C GLU A 112 0.20 -19.83 -12.11
N SER A 113 -1.01 -19.31 -11.89
CA SER A 113 -2.26 -19.96 -12.30
C SER A 113 -2.62 -19.70 -13.77
N TYR A 114 -1.93 -18.78 -14.44
CA TYR A 114 -2.11 -18.52 -15.86
C TYR A 114 -1.46 -19.62 -16.69
N GLN A 115 -2.20 -20.23 -17.60
CA GLN A 115 -1.69 -21.27 -18.50
C GLN A 115 -1.35 -20.65 -19.86
N PRO A 116 -0.11 -20.27 -20.13
CA PRO A 116 0.26 -19.65 -21.39
C PRO A 116 0.15 -20.62 -22.55
N THR A 117 -0.26 -20.10 -23.71
CA THR A 117 -0.17 -20.75 -25.01
C THR A 117 0.84 -20.00 -25.86
N PHE A 118 1.27 -20.58 -26.98
CA PHE A 118 2.16 -19.89 -27.92
C PHE A 118 1.60 -18.51 -28.35
N GLN A 119 0.26 -18.39 -28.44
CA GLN A 119 -0.39 -17.17 -28.92
C GLN A 119 -0.50 -16.05 -27.88
N ASN A 120 -0.37 -16.36 -26.58
CA ASN A 120 -0.53 -15.38 -25.49
C ASN A 120 0.66 -15.32 -24.51
N ALA A 121 1.73 -16.08 -24.78
CA ALA A 121 2.94 -16.07 -23.97
C ALA A 121 3.61 -14.67 -23.93
N GLU A 122 3.54 -13.93 -25.03
CA GLU A 122 4.06 -12.57 -25.12
C GLU A 122 3.29 -11.61 -24.20
N ALA A 123 1.98 -11.73 -24.12
CA ALA A 123 1.17 -10.92 -23.21
C ALA A 123 1.53 -11.20 -21.73
N LEU A 124 1.78 -12.46 -21.39
CA LEU A 124 2.28 -12.83 -20.06
C LEU A 124 3.64 -12.20 -19.77
N ARG A 125 4.56 -12.22 -20.74
CA ARG A 125 5.90 -11.62 -20.62
C ARG A 125 5.79 -10.11 -20.35
N ILE A 126 5.00 -9.39 -21.17
CA ILE A 126 4.80 -7.94 -21.04
C ILE A 126 4.20 -7.59 -19.67
N CYS A 127 3.20 -8.33 -19.19
CA CYS A 127 2.62 -8.08 -17.87
C CYS A 127 3.63 -8.32 -16.73
N ASN A 128 4.52 -9.32 -16.84
CA ASN A 128 5.58 -9.53 -15.85
C ASN A 128 6.62 -8.42 -15.86
N GLU A 129 7.02 -7.94 -17.04
CA GLU A 129 7.94 -6.80 -17.18
C GLU A 129 7.31 -5.51 -16.63
N TYR A 130 6.04 -5.27 -16.95
CA TYR A 130 5.29 -4.15 -16.42
C TYR A 130 5.32 -4.10 -14.88
N ILE A 131 5.13 -5.23 -14.21
CA ILE A 131 5.21 -5.30 -12.75
C ILE A 131 6.64 -5.08 -12.26
N LYS A 132 7.62 -5.69 -12.93
CA LYS A 132 9.04 -5.59 -12.54
C LYS A 132 9.49 -4.13 -12.53
N ASP A 133 9.13 -3.40 -13.57
CA ASP A 133 9.60 -2.04 -13.81
C ASP A 133 8.54 -0.97 -13.48
N PHE A 134 7.51 -1.33 -12.71
CA PHE A 134 6.34 -0.47 -12.43
C PHE A 134 6.72 0.90 -11.86
N ASP A 135 7.69 0.97 -10.95
CA ASP A 135 8.11 2.23 -10.33
C ASP A 135 8.70 3.22 -11.36
N LEU A 136 9.31 2.69 -12.43
CA LEU A 136 9.83 3.48 -13.54
C LEU A 136 8.72 3.81 -14.54
N ILE A 137 7.97 2.80 -14.97
CA ILE A 137 6.90 2.92 -15.97
C ILE A 137 5.81 3.89 -15.47
N SER A 138 5.43 3.82 -14.21
CA SER A 138 4.37 4.65 -13.62
C SER A 138 4.62 6.16 -13.70
N ARG A 139 5.84 6.58 -14.00
CA ARG A 139 6.25 7.99 -14.15
C ARG A 139 6.39 8.43 -15.60
N SER A 140 6.25 7.52 -16.55
CA SER A 140 6.31 7.82 -17.98
C SER A 140 4.92 8.21 -18.51
N GLU A 141 4.88 8.90 -19.64
CA GLU A 141 3.63 9.28 -20.31
C GLU A 141 2.86 8.04 -20.80
N ARG A 142 3.59 7.03 -21.28
CA ARG A 142 3.03 5.75 -21.72
C ARG A 142 3.18 4.71 -20.62
N ASN A 143 2.28 4.75 -19.66
CA ASN A 143 2.40 4.02 -18.39
C ASN A 143 1.29 2.97 -18.16
N GLY A 144 0.38 2.78 -19.10
CA GLY A 144 -0.74 1.85 -19.01
C GLY A 144 -0.65 0.66 -19.95
N LEU A 145 -1.62 -0.26 -19.84
CA LEU A 145 -1.81 -1.38 -20.79
C LEU A 145 -3.24 -1.38 -21.32
N PHE A 146 -3.38 -1.46 -22.65
CA PHE A 146 -4.65 -1.66 -23.33
C PHE A 146 -4.74 -3.12 -23.82
N ILE A 147 -5.36 -3.98 -23.01
CA ILE A 147 -5.43 -5.43 -23.25
C ILE A 147 -6.69 -5.76 -24.04
N CYS A 148 -6.53 -6.13 -25.31
CA CYS A 148 -7.61 -6.39 -26.25
C CYS A 148 -7.60 -7.85 -26.73
N GLY A 149 -8.77 -8.41 -27.00
CA GLY A 149 -8.89 -9.75 -27.59
C GLY A 149 -10.24 -10.39 -27.34
N GLU A 150 -10.48 -11.56 -27.91
CA GLU A 150 -11.75 -12.28 -27.82
C GLU A 150 -12.14 -12.68 -26.37
N CYS A 151 -13.38 -13.05 -26.20
CA CYS A 151 -13.88 -13.49 -24.89
C CYS A 151 -13.23 -14.80 -24.46
N GLY A 152 -12.74 -14.85 -23.21
CA GLY A 152 -12.19 -16.07 -22.62
C GLY A 152 -10.69 -16.31 -22.87
N VAL A 153 -9.97 -15.45 -23.60
CA VAL A 153 -8.53 -15.62 -23.92
C VAL A 153 -7.57 -15.28 -22.76
N GLY A 154 -8.09 -14.88 -21.59
CA GLY A 154 -7.28 -14.66 -20.40
C GLY A 154 -6.96 -13.18 -20.07
N LYS A 155 -7.55 -12.18 -20.76
CA LYS A 155 -7.33 -10.73 -20.51
C LYS A 155 -7.52 -10.34 -19.06
N SER A 156 -8.72 -10.58 -18.51
CA SER A 156 -9.05 -10.24 -17.12
C SER A 156 -8.16 -10.98 -16.13
N HIS A 157 -7.74 -12.21 -16.42
CA HIS A 157 -6.81 -12.96 -15.59
C HIS A 157 -5.47 -12.24 -15.48
N LEU A 158 -4.86 -11.85 -16.60
CA LEU A 158 -3.58 -11.11 -16.62
C LEU A 158 -3.70 -9.75 -15.92
N ALA A 159 -4.79 -9.01 -16.15
CA ALA A 159 -5.03 -7.74 -15.49
C ALA A 159 -5.14 -7.90 -13.96
N PHE A 160 -5.91 -8.88 -13.47
CA PHE A 160 -6.04 -9.11 -12.03
C PHE A 160 -4.79 -9.74 -11.41
N ALA A 161 -4.04 -10.59 -12.13
CA ALA A 161 -2.75 -11.07 -11.67
C ALA A 161 -1.75 -9.92 -11.50
N THR A 162 -1.76 -8.95 -12.43
CA THR A 162 -0.98 -7.71 -12.31
C THR A 162 -1.40 -6.90 -11.07
N ALA A 163 -2.72 -6.75 -10.83
CA ALA A 163 -3.24 -6.08 -9.64
C ALA A 163 -2.74 -6.73 -8.35
N ASN A 164 -2.93 -8.05 -8.22
CA ASN A 164 -2.54 -8.81 -7.03
C ASN A 164 -1.05 -8.67 -6.74
N SER A 165 -0.19 -8.84 -7.75
CA SER A 165 1.26 -8.72 -7.61
C SER A 165 1.70 -7.31 -7.19
N LEU A 166 1.06 -6.25 -7.70
CA LEU A 166 1.38 -4.88 -7.31
C LEU A 166 0.89 -4.55 -5.89
N ILE A 167 -0.28 -5.08 -5.47
CA ILE A 167 -0.76 -4.93 -4.09
C ILE A 167 0.20 -5.61 -3.11
N GLU A 168 0.70 -6.80 -3.41
CA GLU A 168 1.70 -7.50 -2.59
C GLU A 168 3.01 -6.71 -2.44
N ARG A 169 3.35 -5.89 -3.44
CA ARG A 169 4.46 -4.93 -3.36
C ARG A 169 4.12 -3.65 -2.59
N GLY A 170 2.87 -3.50 -2.14
CA GLY A 170 2.41 -2.36 -1.33
C GLY A 170 1.87 -1.18 -2.13
N ASN A 171 1.57 -1.37 -3.42
CA ASN A 171 0.93 -0.37 -4.26
C ASN A 171 -0.58 -0.32 -4.02
N SER A 172 -1.17 0.88 -4.08
CA SER A 172 -2.62 1.03 -4.03
C SER A 172 -3.21 0.75 -5.41
N VAL A 173 -3.93 -0.35 -5.56
CA VAL A 173 -4.55 -0.75 -6.83
C VAL A 173 -6.05 -0.84 -6.65
N ILE A 174 -6.81 -0.28 -7.61
CA ILE A 174 -8.24 -0.47 -7.73
C ILE A 174 -8.48 -1.23 -9.03
N ALA A 175 -9.21 -2.34 -8.96
CA ALA A 175 -9.47 -3.19 -10.11
C ALA A 175 -10.90 -3.72 -10.07
N MET A 176 -11.72 -3.29 -11.03
CA MET A 176 -13.13 -3.66 -11.12
C MET A 176 -13.64 -3.59 -12.55
N THR A 177 -14.82 -4.11 -12.78
CA THR A 177 -15.47 -3.93 -14.06
C THR A 177 -15.93 -2.48 -14.26
N MET A 178 -16.08 -2.05 -15.51
CA MET A 178 -16.65 -0.72 -15.82
C MET A 178 -18.00 -0.50 -15.12
N ILE A 179 -18.83 -1.54 -15.08
CA ILE A 179 -20.16 -1.48 -14.47
C ILE A 179 -20.07 -1.27 -12.98
N ASP A 180 -19.25 -2.05 -12.27
CA ASP A 180 -19.07 -1.94 -10.81
C ASP A 180 -18.51 -0.58 -10.41
N LEU A 181 -17.58 -0.05 -11.22
CA LEU A 181 -17.02 1.29 -11.05
C LEU A 181 -18.11 2.38 -11.11
N LEU A 182 -18.95 2.33 -12.15
CA LEU A 182 -20.06 3.28 -12.32
C LEU A 182 -21.13 3.12 -11.22
N LEU A 183 -21.46 1.89 -10.83
CA LEU A 183 -22.40 1.61 -9.74
C LEU A 183 -21.88 2.19 -8.41
N LYS A 184 -20.58 2.10 -8.16
CA LYS A 184 -19.98 2.66 -6.94
C LYS A 184 -20.05 4.19 -6.92
N ILE A 185 -19.83 4.85 -8.06
CA ILE A 185 -20.04 6.30 -8.18
C ILE A 185 -21.51 6.63 -7.96
N ARG A 186 -22.43 5.91 -8.60
CA ARG A 186 -23.86 6.17 -8.48
C ARG A 186 -24.38 5.98 -7.06
N SER A 187 -23.86 5.01 -6.32
CA SER A 187 -24.25 4.76 -4.93
C SER A 187 -23.87 5.90 -3.99
N SER A 188 -22.85 6.70 -4.33
CA SER A 188 -22.45 7.85 -3.53
C SER A 188 -23.49 8.97 -3.50
N PHE A 189 -24.34 9.08 -4.52
CA PHE A 189 -25.43 10.08 -4.53
C PHE A 189 -26.47 9.85 -3.43
N GLN A 190 -26.61 8.62 -2.95
CA GLN A 190 -27.53 8.24 -1.88
C GLN A 190 -26.85 8.13 -0.50
N SER A 191 -25.53 8.21 -0.46
CA SER A 191 -24.71 8.04 0.75
C SER A 191 -24.39 9.40 1.36
N LYS A 192 -24.49 9.50 2.70
CA LYS A 192 -23.97 10.65 3.44
C LYS A 192 -22.47 10.53 3.76
N GLU A 193 -21.87 9.39 3.45
CA GLU A 193 -20.50 9.06 3.86
C GLU A 193 -19.44 9.49 2.83
N GLN A 194 -19.76 9.40 1.54
CA GLN A 194 -18.80 9.76 0.47
C GLN A 194 -19.51 10.49 -0.66
N THR A 195 -18.90 11.57 -1.14
CA THR A 195 -19.37 12.32 -2.32
C THR A 195 -18.82 11.70 -3.61
N GLU A 196 -19.45 12.01 -4.75
CA GLU A 196 -18.95 11.65 -6.10
C GLU A 196 -17.49 12.08 -6.27
N GLU A 197 -17.17 13.33 -5.92
CA GLU A 197 -15.83 13.88 -6.04
C GLU A 197 -14.79 13.12 -5.20
N GLN A 198 -15.15 12.67 -4.00
CA GLN A 198 -14.27 11.85 -3.17
C GLN A 198 -13.99 10.49 -3.82
N ILE A 199 -14.98 9.86 -4.46
CA ILE A 199 -14.78 8.59 -5.17
C ILE A 199 -13.94 8.80 -6.41
N LEU A 200 -14.20 9.83 -7.21
CA LEU A 200 -13.39 10.17 -8.38
C LEU A 200 -11.93 10.43 -7.98
N LYS A 201 -11.72 11.11 -6.85
CA LYS A 201 -10.37 11.34 -6.33
C LYS A 201 -9.68 10.05 -5.89
N ILE A 202 -10.38 9.08 -5.31
CA ILE A 202 -9.83 7.76 -5.00
C ILE A 202 -9.36 7.05 -6.29
N TYR A 203 -10.14 7.14 -7.37
CA TYR A 203 -9.77 6.55 -8.66
C TYR A 203 -8.62 7.31 -9.35
N GLU A 204 -8.48 8.61 -9.10
CA GLU A 204 -7.35 9.41 -9.57
C GLU A 204 -6.07 9.09 -8.79
N ASP A 205 -6.16 9.01 -7.45
CA ASP A 205 -4.99 8.95 -6.56
C ASP A 205 -4.35 7.56 -6.46
N CYS A 206 -5.10 6.47 -6.74
CA CYS A 206 -4.54 5.13 -6.67
C CYS A 206 -3.34 4.95 -7.63
N SER A 207 -2.35 4.14 -7.22
CA SER A 207 -1.15 3.89 -8.02
C SER A 207 -1.46 3.28 -9.37
N LEU A 208 -2.44 2.39 -9.44
CA LEU A 208 -2.93 1.77 -10.67
C LEU A 208 -4.46 1.63 -10.61
N LEU A 209 -5.14 2.03 -11.69
CA LEU A 209 -6.56 1.73 -11.92
C LEU A 209 -6.68 0.67 -13.02
N ILE A 210 -7.47 -0.37 -12.76
CA ILE A 210 -7.81 -1.40 -13.76
C ILE A 210 -9.30 -1.36 -14.02
N ILE A 211 -9.68 -1.13 -15.27
CA ILE A 211 -11.06 -1.19 -15.74
C ILE A 211 -11.22 -2.43 -16.61
N ASP A 212 -11.87 -3.45 -16.05
CA ASP A 212 -12.13 -4.70 -16.74
C ASP A 212 -13.40 -4.62 -17.58
N ASP A 213 -13.42 -5.30 -18.71
CA ASP A 213 -14.55 -5.40 -19.64
C ASP A 213 -15.06 -4.02 -20.18
N LEU A 214 -14.13 -3.11 -20.51
CA LEU A 214 -14.47 -1.78 -21.06
C LEU A 214 -15.26 -1.93 -22.38
N GLY A 215 -16.39 -1.21 -22.47
CA GLY A 215 -17.24 -1.20 -23.64
C GLY A 215 -18.15 -2.45 -23.80
N LYS A 216 -18.21 -3.37 -22.83
CA LYS A 216 -19.09 -4.55 -22.88
C LYS A 216 -20.55 -4.17 -22.99
N GLU A 217 -20.98 -3.14 -22.30
CA GLU A 217 -22.30 -2.56 -22.41
C GLU A 217 -22.24 -1.17 -23.03
N LYS A 218 -23.29 -0.77 -23.74
CA LYS A 218 -23.39 0.61 -24.25
C LYS A 218 -23.66 1.54 -23.06
N PRO A 219 -22.79 2.51 -22.76
CA PRO A 219 -23.01 3.43 -21.67
C PRO A 219 -24.15 4.40 -21.95
N SER A 220 -24.84 4.86 -20.90
CA SER A 220 -25.66 6.05 -20.95
C SER A 220 -24.76 7.29 -21.07
N GLU A 221 -25.35 8.45 -21.42
CA GLU A 221 -24.62 9.71 -21.49
C GLU A 221 -23.86 10.02 -20.20
N TRP A 222 -24.53 9.89 -19.04
CA TRP A 222 -23.89 10.06 -17.73
C TRP A 222 -22.72 9.08 -17.53
N ALA A 223 -22.89 7.82 -17.87
CA ALA A 223 -21.85 6.83 -17.74
C ALA A 223 -20.64 7.14 -18.63
N LEU A 224 -20.89 7.62 -19.87
CA LEU A 224 -19.86 8.03 -20.79
C LEU A 224 -19.05 9.25 -20.26
N GLN A 225 -19.75 10.23 -19.68
CA GLN A 225 -19.12 11.38 -19.04
C GLN A 225 -18.26 10.97 -17.85
N MET A 226 -18.72 10.02 -17.01
CA MET A 226 -17.94 9.52 -15.87
C MET A 226 -16.69 8.78 -16.32
N ILE A 227 -16.79 7.90 -17.33
CA ILE A 227 -15.65 7.19 -17.90
C ILE A 227 -14.63 8.21 -18.46
N TYR A 228 -15.11 9.18 -19.22
CA TYR A 228 -14.25 10.25 -19.73
C TYR A 228 -13.54 10.99 -18.60
N THR A 229 -14.27 11.43 -17.58
CA THR A 229 -13.71 12.15 -16.43
C THR A 229 -12.62 11.37 -15.72
N ILE A 230 -12.82 10.07 -15.51
CA ILE A 230 -11.83 9.22 -14.83
C ILE A 230 -10.57 9.08 -15.67
N ILE A 231 -10.73 8.81 -16.97
CA ILE A 231 -9.59 8.62 -17.88
C ILE A 231 -8.84 9.94 -18.07
N ASP A 232 -9.57 11.06 -18.26
CA ASP A 232 -9.00 12.39 -18.43
C ASP A 232 -8.20 12.84 -17.20
N ARG A 233 -8.72 12.64 -15.98
CA ARG A 233 -8.00 12.96 -14.74
C ARG A 233 -6.71 12.15 -14.62
N ARG A 234 -6.74 10.86 -14.92
CA ARG A 234 -5.55 10.00 -14.86
C ARG A 234 -4.54 10.35 -15.94
N TYR A 235 -5.01 10.64 -17.16
CA TYR A 235 -4.18 11.12 -18.26
C TYR A 235 -3.42 12.38 -17.86
N ASN A 236 -4.14 13.41 -17.38
CA ASN A 236 -3.54 14.69 -16.97
C ASN A 236 -2.61 14.55 -15.74
N ALA A 237 -2.88 13.60 -14.85
CA ALA A 237 -2.06 13.30 -13.67
C ALA A 237 -0.91 12.32 -13.93
N ILE A 238 -0.74 11.84 -15.17
CA ILE A 238 0.25 10.82 -15.57
C ILE A 238 0.12 9.57 -14.66
N LYS A 239 -1.11 9.10 -14.42
CA LYS A 239 -1.39 7.96 -13.56
C LYS A 239 -1.68 6.69 -14.39
N PRO A 240 -1.01 5.55 -14.10
CA PRO A 240 -1.17 4.31 -14.85
C PRO A 240 -2.60 3.79 -14.87
N ILE A 241 -3.06 3.34 -16.04
CA ILE A 241 -4.34 2.65 -16.21
C ILE A 241 -4.14 1.36 -17.00
N ILE A 242 -4.82 0.29 -16.60
CA ILE A 242 -4.96 -0.91 -17.41
C ILE A 242 -6.42 -1.06 -17.79
N VAL A 243 -6.70 -1.26 -19.06
CA VAL A 243 -8.04 -1.59 -19.52
C VAL A 243 -8.06 -2.93 -20.20
N THR A 244 -9.12 -3.71 -19.98
CA THR A 244 -9.37 -4.90 -20.78
C THR A 244 -10.63 -4.70 -21.61
N THR A 245 -10.63 -5.18 -22.82
CA THR A 245 -11.78 -5.05 -23.72
C THR A 245 -11.81 -6.18 -24.75
N ASN A 246 -13.00 -6.45 -25.29
CA ASN A 246 -13.16 -7.34 -26.43
C ASN A 246 -13.13 -6.60 -27.77
N TYR A 247 -13.01 -5.27 -27.76
CA TYR A 247 -13.23 -4.40 -28.89
C TYR A 247 -11.96 -3.68 -29.32
N GLY A 248 -11.77 -3.52 -30.61
CA GLY A 248 -10.74 -2.62 -31.16
C GLY A 248 -11.11 -1.14 -30.99
N ALA A 249 -10.20 -0.24 -31.32
CA ALA A 249 -10.39 1.21 -31.16
C ALA A 249 -11.67 1.72 -31.83
N ASN A 250 -11.86 1.40 -33.13
CA ASN A 250 -13.02 1.85 -33.89
C ASN A 250 -14.35 1.28 -33.34
N GLU A 251 -14.34 0.04 -32.90
CA GLU A 251 -15.52 -0.57 -32.29
C GLU A 251 -15.87 0.05 -30.94
N LEU A 252 -14.87 0.41 -30.13
CA LEU A 252 -15.08 1.13 -28.87
C LEU A 252 -15.67 2.51 -29.13
N ILE A 253 -15.15 3.27 -30.10
CA ILE A 253 -15.70 4.59 -30.49
C ILE A 253 -17.18 4.43 -30.90
N GLN A 254 -17.51 3.43 -31.74
CA GLN A 254 -18.90 3.17 -32.11
C GLN A 254 -19.78 2.81 -30.91
N ARG A 255 -19.27 2.03 -29.97
CA ARG A 255 -20.01 1.66 -28.74
C ARG A 255 -20.23 2.83 -27.80
N PHE A 256 -19.30 3.79 -27.81
CA PHE A 256 -19.34 5.02 -27.03
C PHE A 256 -20.02 6.19 -27.76
N THR A 257 -20.50 5.98 -28.97
CA THR A 257 -21.33 6.94 -29.70
C THR A 257 -22.70 7.04 -29.06
N PHE A 258 -23.10 8.24 -28.66
CA PHE A 258 -24.40 8.54 -28.08
C PHE A 258 -25.13 9.57 -28.93
N ASN A 259 -26.38 9.30 -29.29
CA ASN A 259 -27.20 10.17 -30.17
C ASN A 259 -26.50 10.64 -31.46
N GLY A 260 -25.64 9.80 -32.03
CA GLY A 260 -24.87 10.12 -33.24
C GLY A 260 -23.58 10.93 -33.00
N ASP A 261 -23.33 11.37 -31.77
CA ASP A 261 -22.08 12.04 -31.39
C ASP A 261 -21.05 11.02 -30.86
N SER A 262 -19.90 10.95 -31.53
CA SER A 262 -18.75 10.11 -31.15
C SER A 262 -17.61 10.88 -30.51
N SER A 263 -17.73 12.18 -30.28
CA SER A 263 -16.64 13.04 -29.82
C SER A 263 -16.06 12.61 -28.49
N THR A 264 -16.91 12.34 -27.50
CA THR A 264 -16.49 11.87 -26.16
C THR A 264 -15.87 10.46 -26.25
N GLY A 265 -16.47 9.57 -27.06
CA GLY A 265 -15.93 8.22 -27.29
C GLY A 265 -14.55 8.24 -27.93
N SER A 266 -14.36 9.10 -28.95
CA SER A 266 -13.06 9.31 -29.61
C SER A 266 -12.03 9.84 -28.61
N ALA A 267 -12.39 10.86 -27.82
CA ALA A 267 -11.48 11.42 -26.83
C ALA A 267 -11.05 10.41 -25.73
N ILE A 268 -11.93 9.51 -25.32
CA ILE A 268 -11.61 8.40 -24.40
C ILE A 268 -10.58 7.48 -25.04
N VAL A 269 -10.85 7.04 -26.27
CA VAL A 269 -10.01 6.05 -26.97
C VAL A 269 -8.64 6.65 -27.28
N ASP A 270 -8.59 7.91 -27.76
CA ASP A 270 -7.34 8.61 -28.07
C ASP A 270 -6.42 8.69 -26.85
N ARG A 271 -6.94 9.10 -25.67
CA ARG A 271 -6.16 9.13 -24.42
C ARG A 271 -5.66 7.74 -23.99
N LEU A 272 -6.51 6.73 -24.10
CA LEU A 272 -6.10 5.35 -23.77
C LEU A 272 -5.00 4.86 -24.70
N PHE A 273 -5.03 5.18 -25.99
CA PHE A 273 -3.99 4.76 -26.94
C PHE A 273 -2.70 5.56 -26.77
N GLU A 274 -2.77 6.80 -26.31
CA GLU A 274 -1.60 7.61 -26.02
C GLU A 274 -0.88 7.10 -24.76
N MET A 275 -1.63 6.86 -23.65
CA MET A 275 -1.05 6.50 -22.37
C MET A 275 -0.84 4.99 -22.15
N CYS A 276 -1.37 4.13 -23.00
CA CYS A 276 -1.28 2.69 -22.86
C CYS A 276 -0.48 2.02 -23.98
N GLU A 277 0.27 0.97 -23.63
CA GLU A 277 0.78 0.03 -24.60
C GLU A 277 -0.35 -0.90 -25.05
N TYR A 278 -0.51 -1.03 -26.39
CA TYR A 278 -1.54 -1.91 -26.97
C TYR A 278 -1.11 -3.37 -26.91
N LEU A 279 -1.85 -4.18 -26.18
CA LEU A 279 -1.54 -5.58 -25.92
C LEU A 279 -2.67 -6.49 -26.45
N PRO A 280 -2.60 -6.91 -27.72
CA PRO A 280 -3.59 -7.84 -28.28
C PRO A 280 -3.33 -9.27 -27.79
N ILE A 281 -4.36 -9.90 -27.22
CA ILE A 281 -4.31 -11.31 -26.82
C ILE A 281 -5.12 -12.14 -27.80
N LYS A 282 -4.46 -13.11 -28.42
CA LYS A 282 -5.07 -14.12 -29.30
C LYS A 282 -5.10 -15.47 -28.62
N GLY A 283 -5.97 -16.36 -29.06
CA GLY A 283 -6.05 -17.73 -28.59
C GLY A 283 -7.46 -18.25 -28.45
N GLU A 284 -7.58 -19.53 -28.09
CA GLU A 284 -8.85 -20.15 -27.81
C GLU A 284 -9.37 -19.78 -26.42
N SER A 285 -10.69 -19.79 -26.29
CA SER A 285 -11.33 -19.49 -25.00
C SER A 285 -11.06 -20.59 -23.97
N TYR A 286 -10.45 -20.21 -22.84
CA TYR A 286 -10.26 -21.09 -21.67
C TYR A 286 -11.60 -21.56 -21.05
N ARG A 287 -12.72 -20.92 -21.37
CA ARG A 287 -14.05 -21.29 -20.84
C ARG A 287 -14.67 -22.46 -21.58
N LYS A 288 -14.12 -22.87 -22.74
CA LYS A 288 -14.57 -23.95 -23.57
C LYS A 288 -13.73 -25.23 -23.43
N ARG A 289 -12.76 -25.20 -22.54
CA ARG A 289 -11.90 -26.35 -22.22
C ARG A 289 -12.47 -27.19 -21.10
#